data_30d1852e0f881db34f52aac12d5ac377
#
_entry.id   30d1852e0f881db34f52aac12d5ac377
#
_cell.length_a   1.000
_cell.length_b   1.000
_cell.length_c   1.000
_cell.angle_alpha   90.00
_cell.angle_beta   90.00
_cell.angle_gamma   90.00
#
_symmetry.space_group_name_H-M   'P 1'
#
loop_
_entity.id
_entity.type
_entity.pdbx_description
1 polymer ?
#
loop_
_entity_poly.entity_id
_entity_poly.type
_entity_poly.pdbx_seq_one_letter_code
_entity_poly.pdbx_strand_id
1 'polypeptide(L)'
;MPSSPPQSTFTGRQRVVQVCLFLVAAISIFGGTLQMFLGQPDTTPRLDNVHRFMAGVYLSMGFISAWAAVTIRQQGTLVYLIALGVAMAAVGRLVSMGQVGLPEPAATWISYLVPELLVPIILVLAHRNPRPSGA
;
A
#
# COMPACT_ATOMS: atom_id res chain seq x y z
N MET A 1 37.55 6.88 25.73
CA MET A 1 36.42 7.31 24.87
C MET A 1 35.54 6.11 24.65
N PRO A 2 34.26 6.14 25.01
CA PRO A 2 33.35 5.03 24.75
C PRO A 2 33.15 4.95 23.24
N SER A 3 33.46 3.79 22.65
CA SER A 3 33.19 3.47 21.25
C SER A 3 31.69 3.50 21.03
N SER A 4 31.22 4.33 20.08
CA SER A 4 29.84 4.34 19.66
C SER A 4 29.41 2.93 19.27
N PRO A 5 28.23 2.45 19.71
CA PRO A 5 27.76 1.13 19.33
C PRO A 5 27.62 1.09 17.80
N PRO A 6 27.97 -0.04 17.16
CA PRO A 6 27.87 -0.17 15.72
C PRO A 6 26.42 0.09 15.29
N GLN A 7 26.24 1.05 14.40
CA GLN A 7 24.93 1.32 13.81
C GLN A 7 24.50 0.05 13.06
N SER A 8 23.46 -0.60 13.55
CA SER A 8 22.93 -1.81 12.93
C SER A 8 22.48 -1.46 11.51
N THR A 9 23.18 -1.99 10.53
CA THR A 9 22.85 -1.85 9.12
C THR A 9 21.48 -2.48 8.87
N PHE A 10 20.67 -1.88 7.95
CA PHE A 10 19.39 -2.48 7.54
C PHE A 10 19.61 -3.88 7.01
N THR A 11 18.82 -4.83 7.47
CA THR A 11 18.78 -6.15 6.84
C THR A 11 18.17 -6.03 5.44
N GLY A 12 18.59 -6.90 4.50
CA GLY A 12 18.00 -6.89 3.14
C GLY A 12 16.48 -7.00 3.14
N ARG A 13 15.92 -7.77 4.07
CA ARG A 13 14.48 -7.92 4.26
C ARG A 13 13.79 -6.61 4.68
N GLN A 14 14.35 -5.89 5.65
CA GLN A 14 13.84 -4.58 6.05
C GLN A 14 13.86 -3.59 4.90
N ARG A 15 14.88 -3.64 4.06
CA ARG A 15 14.96 -2.80 2.86
C ARG A 15 13.88 -3.14 1.84
N VAL A 16 13.58 -4.41 1.62
CA VAL A 16 12.47 -4.84 0.76
C VAL A 16 11.14 -4.31 1.29
N VAL A 17 10.86 -4.49 2.58
CA VAL A 17 9.65 -3.95 3.21
C VAL A 17 9.57 -2.43 3.06
N GLN A 18 10.67 -1.73 3.32
CA GLN A 18 10.74 -0.27 3.20
C GLN A 18 10.44 0.21 1.77
N VAL A 19 11.02 -0.43 0.77
CA VAL A 19 10.78 -0.10 -0.65
C VAL A 19 9.31 -0.35 -1.03
N CYS A 20 8.73 -1.48 -0.62
CA CYS A 20 7.31 -1.76 -0.85
C CYS A 20 6.40 -0.71 -0.18
N LEU A 21 6.70 -0.30 1.05
CA LEU A 21 5.92 0.73 1.75
C LEU A 21 6.05 2.09 1.07
N PHE A 22 7.22 2.48 0.58
CA PHE A 22 7.39 3.70 -0.21
C PHE A 22 6.65 3.63 -1.54
N LEU A 23 6.60 2.46 -2.18
CA LEU A 23 5.82 2.27 -3.40
C LEU A 23 4.32 2.45 -3.12
N VAL A 24 3.80 1.83 -2.07
CA VAL A 24 2.40 2.03 -1.62
C VAL A 24 2.15 3.50 -1.33
N ALA A 25 3.05 4.15 -0.60
CA ALA A 25 2.94 5.57 -0.26
C ALA A 25 2.89 6.45 -1.52
N ALA A 26 3.81 6.26 -2.45
CA ALA A 26 3.87 7.05 -3.69
C ALA A 26 2.61 6.89 -4.54
N ILE A 27 2.15 5.66 -4.76
CA ILE A 27 0.94 5.37 -5.52
C ILE A 27 -0.28 5.97 -4.85
N SER A 28 -0.41 5.81 -3.52
CA SER A 28 -1.58 6.27 -2.78
C SER A 28 -1.62 7.80 -2.64
N ILE A 29 -0.48 8.45 -2.40
CA ILE A 29 -0.41 9.91 -2.32
C ILE A 29 -0.68 10.52 -3.70
N PHE A 30 -0.01 10.04 -4.73
CA PHE A 30 -0.20 10.56 -6.09
C PHE A 30 -1.63 10.30 -6.58
N GLY A 31 -2.09 9.05 -6.53
CA GLY A 31 -3.43 8.66 -6.99
C GLY A 31 -4.55 9.32 -6.19
N GLY A 32 -4.42 9.36 -4.86
CA GLY A 32 -5.39 10.00 -3.98
C GLY A 32 -5.48 11.50 -4.21
N THR A 33 -4.33 12.18 -4.34
CA THR A 33 -4.28 13.62 -4.66
C THR A 33 -4.91 13.90 -6.01
N LEU A 34 -4.50 13.14 -7.04
CA LEU A 34 -5.01 13.33 -8.40
C LEU A 34 -6.53 13.15 -8.46
N GLN A 35 -7.05 12.08 -7.85
CA GLN A 35 -8.47 11.79 -7.83
C GLN A 35 -9.27 12.82 -7.00
N MET A 36 -8.68 13.35 -5.93
CA MET A 36 -9.32 14.38 -5.11
C MET A 36 -9.51 15.70 -5.85
N PHE A 37 -8.54 16.10 -6.67
CA PHE A 37 -8.59 17.38 -7.40
C PHE A 37 -9.28 17.27 -8.76
N LEU A 38 -8.97 16.24 -9.55
CA LEU A 38 -9.54 16.08 -10.88
C LEU A 38 -10.96 15.51 -10.87
N GLY A 39 -11.30 14.68 -9.86
CA GLY A 39 -12.58 13.99 -9.81
C GLY A 39 -12.73 12.97 -10.95
N GLN A 40 -13.97 12.69 -11.30
CA GLN A 40 -14.34 11.79 -12.40
C GLN A 40 -15.14 12.58 -13.44
N PRO A 41 -14.78 12.52 -14.73
CA PRO A 41 -15.63 13.05 -15.79
C PRO A 41 -16.97 12.27 -15.81
N ASP A 42 -18.04 12.92 -16.24
CA ASP A 42 -19.39 12.32 -16.41
C ASP A 42 -19.91 11.63 -15.14
N THR A 43 -19.78 12.29 -13.97
CA THR A 43 -20.25 11.77 -12.68
C THR A 43 -21.51 12.50 -12.19
N THR A 44 -22.19 11.89 -11.21
CA THR A 44 -23.29 12.53 -10.48
C THR A 44 -22.76 13.12 -9.16
N PRO A 45 -23.44 14.13 -8.56
CA PRO A 45 -23.02 14.68 -7.26
C PRO A 45 -22.83 13.61 -6.17
N ARG A 46 -23.68 12.60 -6.14
CA ARG A 46 -23.57 11.48 -5.20
C ARG A 46 -22.32 10.64 -5.46
N LEU A 47 -22.05 10.32 -6.72
CA LEU A 47 -20.92 9.48 -7.09
C LEU A 47 -19.59 10.23 -6.92
N ASP A 48 -19.53 11.52 -7.29
CA ASP A 48 -18.38 12.38 -7.05
C ASP A 48 -18.02 12.47 -5.57
N ASN A 49 -19.04 12.65 -4.71
CA ASN A 49 -18.82 12.67 -3.26
C ASN A 49 -18.18 11.37 -2.75
N VAL A 50 -18.68 10.22 -3.19
CA VAL A 50 -18.09 8.89 -2.84
C VAL A 50 -16.65 8.78 -3.34
N HIS A 51 -16.37 9.17 -4.59
CA HIS A 51 -15.03 9.12 -5.15
C HIS A 51 -14.03 10.00 -4.39
N ARG A 52 -14.41 11.25 -4.05
CA ARG A 52 -13.54 12.15 -3.29
C ARG A 52 -13.34 11.68 -1.85
N PHE A 53 -14.36 11.11 -1.23
CA PHE A 53 -14.23 10.46 0.08
C PHE A 53 -13.20 9.31 0.01
N MET A 54 -13.33 8.41 -0.97
CA MET A 54 -12.38 7.31 -1.17
C MET A 54 -10.97 7.82 -1.48
N ALA A 55 -10.84 8.89 -2.26
CA ALA A 55 -9.56 9.54 -2.53
C ALA A 55 -8.89 10.06 -1.26
N GLY A 56 -9.65 10.64 -0.32
CA GLY A 56 -9.14 11.05 0.98
C GLY A 56 -8.67 9.89 1.84
N VAL A 57 -9.41 8.79 1.88
CA VAL A 57 -9.00 7.57 2.56
C VAL A 57 -7.72 7.00 1.95
N TYR A 58 -7.64 6.96 0.62
CA TYR A 58 -6.47 6.47 -0.10
C TYR A 58 -5.23 7.34 0.13
N LEU A 59 -5.40 8.66 0.13
CA LEU A 59 -4.35 9.63 0.44
C LEU A 59 -3.82 9.45 1.87
N SER A 60 -4.69 9.24 2.85
CA SER A 60 -4.30 9.00 4.24
C SER A 60 -3.51 7.69 4.40
N MET A 61 -3.88 6.63 3.68
CA MET A 61 -3.12 5.38 3.64
C MET A 61 -1.70 5.62 3.09
N GLY A 62 -1.55 6.52 2.12
CA GLY A 62 -0.25 6.92 1.59
C GLY A 62 0.66 7.56 2.64
N PHE A 63 0.14 8.49 3.44
CA PHE A 63 0.90 9.10 4.53
C PHE A 63 1.27 8.10 5.63
N ILE A 64 0.35 7.22 6.01
CA ILE A 64 0.62 6.15 6.98
C ILE A 64 1.74 5.22 6.47
N SER A 65 1.70 4.85 5.19
CA SER A 65 2.70 3.99 4.56
C SER A 65 4.08 4.67 4.49
N ALA A 66 4.12 5.96 4.15
CA ALA A 66 5.35 6.75 4.14
C ALA A 66 5.97 6.82 5.55
N TRP A 67 5.16 7.10 6.56
CA TRP A 67 5.62 7.11 7.94
C TRP A 67 6.15 5.74 8.39
N ALA A 68 5.43 4.66 8.08
CA ALA A 68 5.86 3.30 8.38
C ALA A 68 7.17 2.94 7.66
N ALA A 69 7.38 3.40 6.43
CA ALA A 69 8.62 3.18 5.68
C ALA A 69 9.82 3.89 6.31
N VAL A 70 9.65 5.13 6.75
CA VAL A 70 10.71 5.91 7.40
C VAL A 70 11.08 5.30 8.75
N THR A 71 10.10 4.80 9.50
CA THR A 71 10.26 4.25 10.84
C THR A 71 10.29 2.72 10.87
N ILE A 72 10.67 2.07 9.77
CA ILE A 72 10.54 0.61 9.58
C ILE A 72 11.16 -0.23 10.69
N ARG A 73 12.24 0.24 11.34
CA ARG A 73 12.87 -0.45 12.46
C ARG A 73 12.00 -0.57 13.71
N GLN A 74 11.03 0.32 13.83
CA GLN A 74 10.11 0.39 14.97
C GLN A 74 8.74 -0.24 14.65
N GLN A 75 8.53 -0.65 13.38
CA GLN A 75 7.25 -1.15 12.92
C GLN A 75 7.13 -2.66 13.07
N GLY A 76 5.98 -3.08 13.54
CA GLY A 76 5.58 -4.48 13.67
C GLY A 76 4.22 -4.70 13.02
N THR A 77 3.17 -4.67 13.81
CA THR A 77 1.78 -4.92 13.37
C THR A 77 1.32 -3.98 12.25
N LEU A 78 1.76 -2.72 12.26
CA LEU A 78 1.33 -1.74 11.26
C LEU A 78 1.67 -2.17 9.82
N VAL A 79 2.79 -2.83 9.59
CA VAL A 79 3.16 -3.35 8.26
C VAL A 79 2.13 -4.37 7.77
N TYR A 80 1.67 -5.26 8.64
CA TYR A 80 0.63 -6.24 8.31
C TYR A 80 -0.73 -5.59 8.06
N LEU A 81 -1.07 -4.53 8.82
CA LEU A 81 -2.32 -3.79 8.61
C LEU A 81 -2.30 -3.03 7.27
N ILE A 82 -1.16 -2.45 6.89
CA ILE A 82 -1.00 -1.84 5.56
C ILE A 82 -1.13 -2.90 4.46
N ALA A 83 -0.47 -4.06 4.63
CA ALA A 83 -0.59 -5.17 3.68
C ALA A 83 -2.05 -5.64 3.53
N LEU A 84 -2.77 -5.75 4.65
CA LEU A 84 -4.21 -6.07 4.63
C LEU A 84 -5.02 -5.00 3.87
N GLY A 85 -4.76 -3.71 4.12
CA GLY A 85 -5.45 -2.62 3.42
C GLY A 85 -5.25 -2.67 1.90
N VAL A 86 -4.02 -2.92 1.45
CA VAL A 86 -3.71 -3.07 0.02
C VAL A 86 -4.38 -4.32 -0.56
N ALA A 87 -4.35 -5.46 0.16
CA ALA A 87 -5.03 -6.68 -0.26
C ALA A 87 -6.57 -6.48 -0.38
N MET A 88 -7.17 -5.74 0.56
CA MET A 88 -8.61 -5.44 0.51
C MET A 88 -8.98 -4.52 -0.67
N ALA A 89 -8.08 -3.64 -1.11
CA ALA A 89 -8.27 -2.88 -2.34
C ALA A 89 -8.37 -3.82 -3.56
N ALA A 90 -7.46 -4.81 -3.66
CA ALA A 90 -7.52 -5.82 -4.71
C ALA A 90 -8.82 -6.64 -4.67
N VAL A 91 -9.25 -7.07 -3.47
CA VAL A 91 -10.53 -7.78 -3.29
C VAL A 91 -11.70 -6.94 -3.80
N GLY A 92 -11.75 -5.66 -3.44
CA GLY A 92 -12.79 -4.74 -3.90
C GLY A 92 -12.84 -4.63 -5.43
N ARG A 93 -11.68 -4.54 -6.09
CA ARG A 93 -11.60 -4.53 -7.56
C ARG A 93 -12.10 -5.85 -8.17
N LEU A 94 -11.68 -6.99 -7.61
CA LEU A 94 -12.11 -8.30 -8.10
C LEU A 94 -13.63 -8.50 -7.96
N VAL A 95 -14.21 -8.07 -6.84
CA VAL A 95 -15.67 -8.09 -6.64
C VAL A 95 -16.35 -7.21 -7.67
N SER A 96 -15.87 -5.99 -7.90
CA SER A 96 -16.43 -5.09 -8.91
C SER A 96 -16.37 -5.70 -10.31
N MET A 97 -15.21 -6.23 -10.70
CA MET A 97 -15.03 -6.88 -12.00
C MET A 97 -15.97 -8.10 -12.17
N GLY A 98 -16.22 -8.83 -11.08
CA GLY A 98 -17.16 -9.96 -11.12
C GLY A 98 -18.63 -9.55 -11.24
N GLN A 99 -19.00 -8.35 -10.74
CA GLN A 99 -20.40 -7.88 -10.76
C GLN A 99 -20.76 -7.10 -12.02
N VAL A 100 -19.85 -6.24 -12.48
CA VAL A 100 -20.12 -5.28 -13.57
C VAL A 100 -19.18 -5.42 -14.77
N GLY A 101 -18.25 -6.37 -14.71
CA GLY A 101 -17.27 -6.59 -15.77
C GLY A 101 -16.00 -5.80 -15.60
N LEU A 102 -15.02 -6.10 -16.48
CA LEU A 102 -13.73 -5.43 -16.50
C LEU A 102 -13.86 -4.05 -17.13
N PRO A 103 -13.43 -2.98 -16.44
CA PRO A 103 -13.49 -1.63 -17.02
C PRO A 103 -12.52 -1.45 -18.20
N GLU A 104 -12.88 -0.60 -19.13
CA GLU A 104 -12.03 -0.24 -20.26
C GLU A 104 -11.19 1.04 -19.95
N PRO A 105 -9.92 1.12 -20.39
CA PRO A 105 -9.15 0.07 -21.08
C PRO A 105 -8.63 -0.99 -20.10
N ALA A 106 -8.83 -2.26 -20.39
CA ALA A 106 -8.53 -3.41 -19.52
C ALA A 106 -7.09 -3.41 -18.99
N ALA A 107 -6.10 -3.07 -19.83
CA ALA A 107 -4.68 -3.04 -19.46
C ALA A 107 -4.39 -2.10 -18.29
N THR A 108 -5.05 -0.94 -18.23
CA THR A 108 -4.88 0.04 -17.15
C THR A 108 -5.35 -0.54 -15.81
N TRP A 109 -6.52 -1.16 -15.79
CA TRP A 109 -7.10 -1.71 -14.56
C TRP A 109 -6.36 -2.94 -14.05
N ILE A 110 -5.87 -3.78 -14.96
CA ILE A 110 -5.02 -4.91 -14.62
C ILE A 110 -3.68 -4.43 -14.06
N SER A 111 -3.10 -3.35 -14.61
CA SER A 111 -1.84 -2.79 -14.10
C SER A 111 -1.95 -2.25 -12.67
N TYR A 112 -3.12 -1.83 -12.23
CA TYR A 112 -3.37 -1.48 -10.82
C TYR A 112 -3.58 -2.71 -9.94
N LEU A 113 -4.29 -3.72 -10.44
CA LEU A 113 -4.59 -4.93 -9.69
C LEU A 113 -3.34 -5.75 -9.36
N VAL A 114 -2.39 -5.86 -10.30
CA VAL A 114 -1.17 -6.67 -10.13
C VAL A 114 -0.36 -6.24 -8.90
N PRO A 115 0.04 -4.98 -8.70
CA PRO A 115 0.77 -4.57 -7.50
C PRO A 115 -0.09 -4.70 -6.22
N GLU A 116 -1.40 -4.50 -6.29
CA GLU A 116 -2.30 -4.67 -5.15
C GLU A 116 -2.39 -6.14 -4.67
N LEU A 117 -2.12 -7.09 -5.55
CA LEU A 117 -2.01 -8.51 -5.19
C LEU A 117 -0.61 -8.90 -4.73
N LEU A 118 0.44 -8.42 -5.41
CA LEU A 118 1.82 -8.84 -5.15
C LEU A 118 2.42 -8.16 -3.92
N VAL A 119 2.21 -6.85 -3.76
CA VAL A 119 2.83 -6.08 -2.67
C VAL A 119 2.45 -6.60 -1.29
N PRO A 120 1.18 -6.94 -0.97
CA PRO A 120 0.84 -7.52 0.32
C PRO A 120 1.56 -8.82 0.61
N ILE A 121 1.70 -9.69 -0.39
CA ILE A 121 2.40 -10.97 -0.25
C ILE A 121 3.87 -10.72 0.08
N ILE A 122 4.53 -9.83 -0.67
CA ILE A 122 5.94 -9.47 -0.44
C ILE A 122 6.11 -8.84 0.95
N LEU A 123 5.23 -7.92 1.35
CA LEU A 123 5.27 -7.29 2.67
C LEU A 123 5.19 -8.33 3.79
N VAL A 124 4.22 -9.24 3.72
CA VAL A 124 4.03 -10.28 4.73
C VAL A 124 5.22 -11.22 4.78
N LEU A 125 5.70 -11.72 3.64
CA LEU A 125 6.81 -12.66 3.59
C LEU A 125 8.14 -12.02 4.03
N ALA A 126 8.40 -10.77 3.61
CA ALA A 126 9.62 -10.06 3.97
C ALA A 126 9.61 -9.56 5.42
N HIS A 127 8.42 -9.25 5.98
CA HIS A 127 8.30 -8.75 7.36
C HIS A 127 8.24 -9.87 8.41
N ARG A 128 7.92 -11.11 8.01
CA ARG A 128 7.94 -12.26 8.95
C ARG A 128 9.33 -12.42 9.56
N ASN A 129 9.44 -12.28 10.87
CA ASN A 129 10.67 -12.67 11.57
C ASN A 129 10.87 -14.19 11.41
N PRO A 130 12.07 -14.66 11.01
CA PRO A 130 12.38 -16.06 11.18
C PRO A 130 12.33 -16.34 12.68
N ARG A 131 11.47 -17.25 13.11
CA ARG A 131 11.58 -17.82 14.45
C ARG A 131 12.98 -18.36 14.56
N PRO A 132 13.75 -18.06 15.63
CA PRO A 132 14.97 -18.77 15.88
C PRO A 132 14.60 -20.25 15.89
N SER A 133 15.17 -21.02 14.96
CA SER A 133 15.02 -22.44 14.93
C SER A 133 15.68 -23.00 16.19
N GLY A 134 14.86 -23.41 17.13
CA GLY A 134 15.08 -24.42 18.12
C GLY A 134 16.22 -24.21 19.13
N ALA A 135 15.87 -24.21 20.34
CA ALA A 135 16.60 -25.01 21.32
C ALA A 135 15.93 -26.39 21.39
#